data_98f91f9500d3da0b3758260dd08d684b
#
_entry.id   98f91f9500d3da0b3758260dd08d684b
#
_cell.length_a   1.000
_cell.length_b   1.000
_cell.length_c   1.000
_cell.angle_alpha   90.00
_cell.angle_beta   90.00
_cell.angle_gamma   90.00
#
_symmetry.space_group_name_H-M   'P 1'
#
loop_
_entity.id
_entity.type
_entity.pdbx_description
1 polymer ?
#
loop_
_entity_poly.entity_id
_entity_poly.type
_entity_poly.pdbx_seq_one_letter_code
_entity_poly.pdbx_strand_id
1 'polypeptide(L)'
;FTSYVAIGNSLTAGYMDGTVCRVGQTYSYPNLLAKQFALVGGGAFTQPSYAEDVNNFGGLALGGLQIGNTRLVIDASQGRPENIAGTSTINVANLQATAYNNMGVPGAKSFHLLTPGYGSLAGVALGQANPYFVRHATSPTATVIADAMTKNPTFFTNWIGANDVL
;
A
#
# COMPACT_ATOMS: atom_id res chain seq x y z
N PHE A 1 -16.99 -9.18 -12.87
CA PHE A 1 -16.19 -8.46 -11.86
C PHE A 1 -16.67 -8.72 -10.44
N THR A 2 -17.18 -9.95 -10.16
CA THR A 2 -17.72 -10.29 -8.84
C THR A 2 -16.65 -10.28 -7.73
N SER A 3 -15.38 -10.54 -8.07
CA SER A 3 -14.24 -10.35 -7.18
C SER A 3 -13.09 -9.75 -7.97
N TYR A 4 -12.89 -8.45 -7.85
CA TYR A 4 -11.77 -7.73 -8.45
C TYR A 4 -10.60 -7.65 -7.46
N VAL A 5 -9.39 -7.94 -7.92
CA VAL A 5 -8.14 -7.79 -7.15
C VAL A 5 -7.13 -6.99 -7.96
N ALA A 6 -6.45 -6.05 -7.32
CA ALA A 6 -5.37 -5.29 -7.92
C ALA A 6 -4.03 -5.67 -7.27
N ILE A 7 -3.10 -6.15 -8.07
CA ILE A 7 -1.74 -6.50 -7.64
C ILE A 7 -0.79 -5.49 -8.27
N GLY A 8 0.21 -5.04 -7.53
CA GLY A 8 1.17 -4.10 -8.10
C GLY A 8 2.06 -3.41 -7.09
N ASN A 9 2.64 -2.33 -7.54
CA ASN A 9 3.59 -1.51 -6.79
C ASN A 9 2.91 -0.29 -6.12
N SER A 10 3.67 0.80 -5.98
CA SER A 10 3.24 2.06 -5.38
C SER A 10 2.02 2.68 -6.04
N LEU A 11 1.93 2.65 -7.38
CA LEU A 11 0.77 3.21 -8.10
C LEU A 11 -0.52 2.47 -7.75
N THR A 12 -0.45 1.15 -7.61
CA THR A 12 -1.58 0.32 -7.19
C THR A 12 -2.00 0.65 -5.75
N ALA A 13 -1.03 0.87 -4.85
CA ALA A 13 -1.29 1.25 -3.46
C ALA A 13 -1.92 2.64 -3.29
N GLY A 14 -1.87 3.49 -4.31
CA GLY A 14 -2.30 4.90 -4.22
C GLY A 14 -1.21 5.84 -3.74
N TYR A 15 0.05 5.54 -4.07
CA TYR A 15 1.19 6.41 -3.78
C TYR A 15 1.06 7.72 -4.56
N MET A 16 1.10 8.82 -3.86
CA MET A 16 1.10 10.18 -4.42
C MET A 16 1.90 11.11 -3.51
N ASP A 17 2.41 12.20 -4.07
CA ASP A 17 3.17 13.21 -3.33
C ASP A 17 4.30 12.61 -2.46
N GLY A 18 5.00 11.60 -2.98
CA GLY A 18 6.14 10.97 -2.32
C GLY A 18 5.81 9.93 -1.24
N THR A 19 4.55 9.55 -1.04
CA THR A 19 4.17 8.57 -0.02
C THR A 19 2.81 7.89 -0.30
N VAL A 20 2.45 6.90 0.52
CA VAL A 20 1.04 6.48 0.64
C VAL A 20 0.39 7.28 1.76
N CYS A 21 -0.76 7.85 1.47
CA CYS A 21 -1.57 8.59 2.42
C CYS A 21 -3.06 8.22 2.22
N ARG A 22 -3.89 8.57 3.20
CA ARG A 22 -5.32 8.24 3.18
C ARG A 22 -6.03 8.76 1.93
N VAL A 23 -5.76 10.00 1.54
CA VAL A 23 -6.37 10.59 0.34
C VAL A 23 -5.85 9.91 -0.93
N GLY A 24 -4.54 9.67 -1.05
CA GLY A 24 -3.95 8.98 -2.20
C GLY A 24 -4.55 7.59 -2.41
N GLN A 25 -4.73 6.84 -1.33
CA GLN A 25 -5.38 5.53 -1.40
C GLN A 25 -6.85 5.63 -1.86
N THR A 26 -7.58 6.64 -1.39
CA THR A 26 -8.97 6.88 -1.81
C THR A 26 -9.11 7.08 -3.32
N TYR A 27 -8.11 7.69 -3.94
CA TYR A 27 -8.07 7.99 -5.38
C TYR A 27 -7.15 7.06 -6.16
N SER A 28 -6.68 5.97 -5.56
CA SER A 28 -5.91 4.95 -6.28
C SER A 28 -6.71 4.40 -7.47
N TYR A 29 -6.02 4.10 -8.58
CA TYR A 29 -6.70 3.60 -9.77
C TYR A 29 -7.52 2.33 -9.52
N PRO A 30 -7.09 1.38 -8.65
CA PRO A 30 -7.91 0.20 -8.38
C PRO A 30 -9.22 0.54 -7.69
N ASN A 31 -9.19 1.51 -6.75
CA ASN A 31 -10.39 1.94 -6.07
C ASN A 31 -11.37 2.67 -7.01
N LEU A 32 -10.84 3.46 -7.95
CA LEU A 32 -11.67 4.12 -8.97
C LEU A 32 -12.29 3.10 -9.92
N LEU A 33 -11.52 2.10 -10.38
CA LEU A 33 -12.04 1.00 -11.20
C LEU A 33 -13.12 0.20 -10.45
N ALA A 34 -12.86 -0.15 -9.19
CA ALA A 34 -13.82 -0.88 -8.37
C ALA A 34 -15.16 -0.15 -8.24
N LYS A 35 -15.12 1.18 -8.08
CA LYS A 35 -16.35 2.01 -8.08
C LYS A 35 -17.11 1.93 -9.40
N GLN A 36 -16.40 1.87 -10.54
CA GLN A 36 -17.05 1.69 -11.85
C GLN A 36 -17.61 0.27 -12.00
N PHE A 37 -16.88 -0.76 -11.57
CA PHE A 37 -17.38 -2.14 -11.60
C PHE A 37 -18.62 -2.33 -10.73
N ALA A 38 -18.71 -1.65 -9.60
CA ALA A 38 -19.90 -1.68 -8.74
C ALA A 38 -21.19 -1.24 -9.46
N LEU A 39 -21.09 -0.31 -10.43
CA LEU A 39 -22.23 0.15 -11.22
C LEU A 39 -22.80 -0.93 -12.15
N VAL A 40 -22.03 -1.99 -12.44
CA VAL A 40 -22.40 -3.09 -13.32
C VAL A 40 -22.42 -4.44 -12.59
N GLY A 41 -22.65 -4.43 -11.29
CA GLY A 41 -22.78 -5.64 -10.48
C GLY A 41 -21.44 -6.20 -9.96
N GLY A 42 -20.39 -5.39 -9.95
CA GLY A 42 -19.11 -5.76 -9.33
C GLY A 42 -19.24 -5.93 -7.81
N GLY A 43 -18.43 -6.82 -7.25
CA GLY A 43 -18.41 -7.09 -5.81
C GLY A 43 -17.69 -6.02 -4.98
N ALA A 44 -17.69 -6.20 -3.67
CA ALA A 44 -17.00 -5.31 -2.73
C ALA A 44 -15.49 -5.27 -2.99
N PHE A 45 -14.90 -4.09 -2.84
CA PHE A 45 -13.47 -3.86 -2.97
C PHE A 45 -12.92 -3.30 -1.66
N THR A 46 -11.93 -3.98 -1.09
CA THR A 46 -11.32 -3.60 0.18
C THR A 46 -9.86 -3.18 -0.03
N GLN A 47 -9.39 -2.26 0.82
CA GLN A 47 -8.03 -1.74 0.82
C GLN A 47 -7.43 -1.74 2.22
N PRO A 48 -6.09 -1.81 2.39
CA PRO A 48 -5.47 -1.64 3.70
C PRO A 48 -5.93 -0.35 4.36
N SER A 49 -6.22 -0.39 5.68
CA SER A 49 -6.71 0.79 6.38
C SER A 49 -5.57 1.78 6.66
N TYR A 50 -5.84 3.04 6.34
CA TYR A 50 -5.03 4.21 6.74
C TYR A 50 -5.88 5.18 7.57
N ALA A 51 -6.84 4.65 8.36
CA ALA A 51 -7.74 5.47 9.18
C ALA A 51 -6.99 6.31 10.22
N GLU A 52 -5.83 5.84 10.68
CA GLU A 52 -4.93 6.54 11.60
C GLU A 52 -4.26 7.79 10.99
N ASP A 53 -4.25 7.93 9.66
CA ASP A 53 -3.73 9.10 8.96
C ASP A 53 -4.77 10.24 8.91
N VAL A 54 -5.19 10.68 10.08
CA VAL A 54 -6.28 11.68 10.23
C VAL A 54 -5.95 13.03 9.59
N ASN A 55 -4.67 13.40 9.59
CA ASN A 55 -4.17 14.66 9.02
C ASN A 55 -3.70 14.51 7.58
N ASN A 56 -3.82 13.34 7.00
CA ASN A 56 -3.32 13.03 5.65
C ASN A 56 -1.84 13.38 5.46
N PHE A 57 -1.02 13.10 6.46
CA PHE A 57 0.43 13.29 6.38
C PHE A 57 1.12 12.19 5.58
N GLY A 58 0.53 10.99 5.57
CA GLY A 58 1.16 9.81 4.99
C GLY A 58 2.44 9.42 5.72
N GLY A 59 3.33 8.75 5.01
CA GLY A 59 4.56 8.22 5.60
C GLY A 59 4.33 6.93 6.39
N LEU A 60 5.35 6.51 7.09
CA LEU A 60 5.32 5.35 7.98
C LEU A 60 6.16 5.61 9.22
N ALA A 61 5.73 5.10 10.36
CA ALA A 61 6.48 5.08 11.61
C ALA A 61 6.61 3.66 12.16
N LEU A 62 7.69 3.37 12.85
CA LEU A 62 7.92 2.13 13.58
C LEU A 62 8.65 2.42 14.88
N GLY A 63 8.10 1.97 16.01
CA GLY A 63 8.69 2.22 17.33
C GLY A 63 8.85 3.70 17.69
N GLY A 64 7.97 4.56 17.17
CA GLY A 64 8.03 6.02 17.37
C GLY A 64 9.01 6.75 16.43
N LEU A 65 9.76 6.02 15.60
CA LEU A 65 10.66 6.58 14.62
C LEU A 65 10.00 6.64 13.25
N GLN A 66 10.17 7.74 12.53
CA GLN A 66 9.72 7.84 11.15
C GLN A 66 10.66 7.07 10.23
N ILE A 67 10.11 6.12 9.47
CA ILE A 67 10.85 5.27 8.52
C ILE A 67 10.44 5.50 7.06
N GLY A 68 9.36 6.23 6.83
CA GLY A 68 8.92 6.68 5.51
C GLY A 68 8.53 8.15 5.54
N ASN A 69 8.88 8.88 4.50
CA ASN A 69 8.64 10.32 4.43
C ASN A 69 7.14 10.67 4.44
N THR A 70 6.81 11.77 5.09
CA THR A 70 5.50 12.40 4.97
C THR A 70 5.27 12.92 3.55
N ARG A 71 4.02 13.27 3.25
CA ARG A 71 3.59 13.76 1.95
C ARG A 71 4.30 15.07 1.59
N LEU A 72 4.66 15.21 0.30
CA LEU A 72 5.18 16.45 -0.25
C LEU A 72 4.04 17.46 -0.44
N VAL A 73 4.31 18.71 -0.10
CA VAL A 73 3.46 19.88 -0.38
C VAL A 73 4.32 21.00 -0.96
N ILE A 74 3.70 21.90 -1.71
CA ILE A 74 4.41 23.09 -2.16
C ILE A 74 4.57 24.04 -0.99
N ASP A 75 5.80 24.29 -0.57
CA ASP A 75 6.11 25.39 0.35
C ASP A 75 6.11 26.71 -0.44
N ALA A 76 5.09 27.53 -0.21
CA ALA A 76 4.94 28.80 -0.90
C ALA A 76 6.09 29.79 -0.58
N SER A 77 6.76 29.65 0.57
CA SER A 77 7.88 30.52 0.96
C SER A 77 9.15 30.21 0.19
N GLN A 78 9.33 28.96 -0.24
CA GLN A 78 10.52 28.49 -0.95
C GLN A 78 10.25 28.14 -2.42
N GLY A 79 8.98 28.04 -2.83
CA GLY A 79 8.55 27.72 -4.19
C GLY A 79 8.91 26.28 -4.63
N ARG A 80 9.12 25.37 -3.68
CA ARG A 80 9.51 23.96 -3.95
C ARG A 80 8.69 22.99 -3.11
N PRO A 81 8.58 21.71 -3.56
CA PRO A 81 8.00 20.67 -2.74
C PRO A 81 8.87 20.37 -1.51
N GLU A 82 8.23 20.28 -0.35
CA GLU A 82 8.84 19.85 0.92
C GLU A 82 7.91 18.85 1.62
N ASN A 83 8.51 17.97 2.43
CA ASN A 83 7.71 17.07 3.26
C ASN A 83 6.95 17.87 4.34
N ILE A 84 5.68 17.53 4.55
CA ILE A 84 4.90 18.10 5.66
C ILE A 84 5.66 17.88 6.97
N ALA A 85 5.86 18.95 7.74
CA ALA A 85 6.48 18.84 9.04
C ALA A 85 5.63 18.02 10.01
N GLY A 86 6.27 17.09 10.72
CA GLY A 86 5.61 16.21 11.68
C GLY A 86 5.99 14.76 11.50
N THR A 87 5.43 13.91 12.35
CA THR A 87 5.66 12.46 12.33
C THR A 87 4.42 11.75 11.80
N SER A 88 4.63 10.73 10.97
CA SER A 88 3.56 9.86 10.49
C SER A 88 2.82 9.20 11.66
N THR A 89 1.50 9.18 11.58
CA THR A 89 0.65 8.43 12.51
C THR A 89 0.42 6.98 12.04
N ILE A 90 0.85 6.65 10.82
CA ILE A 90 0.73 5.30 10.26
C ILE A 90 1.82 4.41 10.85
N ASN A 91 1.45 3.57 11.82
CA ASN A 91 2.41 2.69 12.48
C ASN A 91 2.47 1.33 11.80
N VAL A 92 3.68 0.89 11.42
CA VAL A 92 3.90 -0.44 10.81
C VAL A 92 3.50 -1.57 11.75
N ALA A 93 3.65 -1.38 13.06
CA ALA A 93 3.27 -2.38 14.06
C ALA A 93 1.73 -2.54 14.25
N ASN A 94 0.91 -1.64 13.68
CA ASN A 94 -0.54 -1.81 13.65
C ASN A 94 -0.92 -2.84 12.57
N LEU A 95 -0.70 -4.11 12.87
CA LEU A 95 -0.92 -5.22 11.96
C LEU A 95 -2.42 -5.46 11.75
N GLN A 96 -2.86 -5.38 10.50
CA GLN A 96 -4.25 -5.65 10.12
C GLN A 96 -4.48 -7.15 9.85
N ALA A 97 -3.41 -7.87 9.49
CA ALA A 97 -3.38 -9.31 9.24
C ALA A 97 -4.56 -9.78 8.35
N THR A 98 -4.81 -9.04 7.28
CA THR A 98 -6.01 -9.22 6.44
C THR A 98 -5.62 -9.11 4.97
N ALA A 99 -6.01 -10.10 4.17
CA ALA A 99 -5.92 -9.99 2.72
C ALA A 99 -6.95 -8.98 2.18
N TYR A 100 -6.48 -8.06 1.35
CA TYR A 100 -7.30 -7.04 0.73
C TYR A 100 -7.47 -7.28 -0.78
N ASN A 101 -8.43 -6.58 -1.38
CA ASN A 101 -8.58 -6.56 -2.83
C ASN A 101 -7.50 -5.69 -3.49
N ASN A 102 -7.06 -4.62 -2.81
CA ASN A 102 -5.90 -3.84 -3.22
C ASN A 102 -4.64 -4.39 -2.55
N MET A 103 -3.83 -5.10 -3.34
CA MET A 103 -2.54 -5.69 -2.95
C MET A 103 -1.37 -4.91 -3.59
N GLY A 104 -1.51 -3.59 -3.69
CA GLY A 104 -0.44 -2.69 -4.08
C GLY A 104 0.59 -2.54 -2.97
N VAL A 105 1.87 -2.75 -3.28
CA VAL A 105 2.98 -2.68 -2.33
C VAL A 105 4.05 -1.72 -2.86
N PRO A 106 4.19 -0.51 -2.29
CA PRO A 106 5.22 0.45 -2.70
C PRO A 106 6.62 -0.15 -2.67
N GLY A 107 7.39 0.08 -3.74
CA GLY A 107 8.75 -0.46 -3.88
C GLY A 107 8.83 -1.94 -4.27
N ALA A 108 7.71 -2.65 -4.40
CA ALA A 108 7.75 -4.05 -4.78
C ALA A 108 8.29 -4.22 -6.20
N LYS A 109 9.21 -5.17 -6.35
CA LYS A 109 9.68 -5.76 -7.61
C LYS A 109 8.87 -7.02 -7.92
N SER A 110 8.94 -7.50 -9.15
CA SER A 110 8.14 -8.66 -9.60
C SER A 110 8.36 -9.90 -8.72
N PHE A 111 9.60 -10.23 -8.35
CA PHE A 111 9.91 -11.38 -7.51
C PHE A 111 9.39 -11.24 -6.07
N HIS A 112 9.22 -10.02 -5.55
CA HIS A 112 8.70 -9.79 -4.20
C HIS A 112 7.26 -10.30 -4.02
N LEU A 113 6.50 -10.41 -5.13
CA LEU A 113 5.13 -10.95 -5.07
C LEU A 113 5.08 -12.40 -4.57
N LEU A 114 6.18 -13.15 -4.74
CA LEU A 114 6.30 -14.56 -4.37
C LEU A 114 7.27 -14.79 -3.21
N THR A 115 7.84 -13.73 -2.62
CA THR A 115 8.87 -13.83 -1.57
C THR A 115 8.23 -14.07 -0.19
N PRO A 116 8.42 -15.25 0.42
CA PRO A 116 8.04 -15.49 1.81
C PRO A 116 8.85 -14.57 2.75
N GLY A 117 8.24 -14.11 3.83
CA GLY A 117 8.90 -13.19 4.78
C GLY A 117 8.83 -11.71 4.38
N TYR A 118 8.38 -11.38 3.16
CA TYR A 118 8.24 -9.99 2.71
C TYR A 118 7.23 -9.19 3.56
N GLY A 119 6.29 -9.87 4.23
CA GLY A 119 5.34 -9.33 5.20
C GLY A 119 5.74 -9.50 6.68
N SER A 120 7.01 -9.86 6.98
CA SER A 120 7.45 -10.11 8.36
C SER A 120 7.93 -8.82 9.04
N LEU A 121 7.29 -8.44 10.16
CA LEU A 121 7.72 -7.27 10.95
C LEU A 121 9.19 -7.36 11.39
N ALA A 122 9.65 -8.57 11.76
CA ALA A 122 11.05 -8.79 12.17
C ALA A 122 12.05 -8.53 11.03
N GLY A 123 11.63 -8.68 9.78
CA GLY A 123 12.46 -8.44 8.61
C GLY A 123 12.63 -6.95 8.23
N VAL A 124 11.81 -6.06 8.80
CA VAL A 124 11.83 -4.62 8.41
C VAL A 124 13.18 -3.98 8.72
N ALA A 125 13.70 -4.16 9.93
CA ALA A 125 14.98 -3.59 10.33
C ALA A 125 16.19 -4.18 9.56
N LEU A 126 16.01 -5.36 8.96
CA LEU A 126 17.03 -6.04 8.15
C LEU A 126 16.92 -5.71 6.66
N GLY A 127 15.92 -4.90 6.24
CA GLY A 127 15.64 -4.62 4.84
C GLY A 127 15.11 -5.82 4.05
N GLN A 128 14.66 -6.88 4.71
CA GLN A 128 14.16 -8.12 4.11
C GLN A 128 12.64 -8.14 3.94
N ALA A 129 11.93 -7.22 4.60
CA ALA A 129 10.49 -7.09 4.54
C ALA A 129 10.06 -5.68 4.12
N ASN A 130 8.90 -5.59 3.51
CA ASN A 130 8.34 -4.33 3.09
C ASN A 130 7.37 -3.80 4.17
N PRO A 131 7.62 -2.62 4.76
CA PRO A 131 6.82 -2.11 5.86
C PRO A 131 5.35 -1.85 5.48
N TYR A 132 5.04 -1.57 4.20
CA TYR A 132 3.66 -1.44 3.75
C TYR A 132 2.96 -2.79 3.73
N PHE A 133 3.61 -3.84 3.19
CA PHE A 133 3.02 -5.18 3.16
C PHE A 133 2.91 -5.81 4.56
N VAL A 134 3.90 -5.58 5.44
CA VAL A 134 3.87 -6.03 6.85
C VAL A 134 2.55 -5.68 7.52
N ARG A 135 2.00 -4.49 7.28
CA ARG A 135 0.77 -4.04 7.94
C ARG A 135 -0.45 -4.90 7.61
N HIS A 136 -0.51 -5.50 6.43
CA HIS A 136 -1.70 -6.24 6.00
C HIS A 136 -1.46 -7.70 5.62
N ALA A 137 -0.21 -8.16 5.52
CA ALA A 137 0.09 -9.57 5.30
C ALA A 137 -0.66 -10.45 6.31
N THR A 138 -1.34 -11.49 5.84
CA THR A 138 -2.15 -12.36 6.71
C THR A 138 -1.30 -13.16 7.69
N SER A 139 -0.02 -13.37 7.37
CA SER A 139 0.98 -13.94 8.27
C SER A 139 2.38 -13.46 7.89
N PRO A 140 3.38 -13.61 8.78
CA PRO A 140 4.77 -13.23 8.47
C PRO A 140 5.37 -13.95 7.25
N THR A 141 4.86 -15.12 6.89
CA THR A 141 5.32 -15.94 5.75
C THR A 141 4.41 -15.85 4.53
N ALA A 142 3.28 -15.17 4.62
CA ALA A 142 2.39 -14.96 3.49
C ALA A 142 3.12 -14.22 2.35
N THR A 143 2.78 -14.58 1.12
CA THR A 143 3.22 -13.85 -0.06
C THR A 143 2.09 -12.96 -0.57
N VAL A 144 2.43 -11.89 -1.29
CA VAL A 144 1.43 -10.97 -1.87
C VAL A 144 0.45 -11.72 -2.76
N ILE A 145 0.94 -12.66 -3.59
CA ILE A 145 0.09 -13.47 -4.47
C ILE A 145 -0.80 -14.42 -3.66
N ALA A 146 -0.27 -15.08 -2.62
CA ALA A 146 -1.07 -15.99 -1.82
C ALA A 146 -2.25 -15.26 -1.15
N ASP A 147 -1.99 -14.09 -0.56
CA ASP A 147 -3.03 -13.25 0.03
C ASP A 147 -4.05 -12.77 -1.02
N ALA A 148 -3.58 -12.31 -2.20
CA ALA A 148 -4.45 -11.93 -3.30
C ALA A 148 -5.38 -13.07 -3.73
N MET A 149 -4.88 -14.30 -3.83
CA MET A 149 -5.64 -15.47 -4.25
C MET A 149 -6.72 -15.88 -3.25
N THR A 150 -6.57 -15.55 -1.95
CA THR A 150 -7.63 -15.82 -0.95
C THR A 150 -8.93 -15.06 -1.25
N LYS A 151 -8.87 -14.01 -2.07
CA LYS A 151 -10.05 -13.24 -2.49
C LYS A 151 -10.83 -13.92 -3.62
N ASN A 152 -10.38 -15.07 -4.13
CA ASN A 152 -10.98 -15.80 -5.25
C ASN A 152 -11.28 -14.85 -6.45
N PRO A 153 -10.26 -14.19 -7.01
CA PRO A 153 -10.48 -13.15 -8.02
C PRO A 153 -11.11 -13.72 -9.29
N THR A 154 -12.16 -13.08 -9.77
CA THR A 154 -12.75 -13.32 -11.09
C THR A 154 -12.22 -12.34 -12.15
N PHE A 155 -11.58 -11.28 -11.72
CA PHE A 155 -10.87 -10.31 -12.54
C PHE A 155 -9.71 -9.70 -11.73
N PHE A 156 -8.60 -9.46 -12.39
CA PHE A 156 -7.48 -8.80 -11.74
C PHE A 156 -6.78 -7.80 -12.65
N THR A 157 -6.14 -6.80 -12.04
CA THR A 157 -5.12 -5.97 -12.69
C THR A 157 -3.77 -6.25 -12.06
N ASN A 158 -2.72 -6.26 -12.89
CA ASN A 158 -1.34 -6.43 -12.43
C ASN A 158 -0.47 -5.29 -12.97
N TRP A 159 -0.01 -4.42 -12.06
CA TRP A 159 0.88 -3.30 -12.37
C TRP A 159 2.18 -3.43 -11.59
N ILE A 160 3.04 -4.31 -12.08
CA ILE A 160 4.35 -4.61 -11.48
C ILE A 160 5.45 -4.52 -12.55
N GLY A 161 6.70 -4.50 -12.15
CA GLY A 161 7.84 -4.52 -13.04
C GLY A 161 8.58 -3.19 -13.15
N ALA A 162 7.94 -2.06 -12.90
CA ALA A 162 8.60 -0.75 -12.97
C ALA A 162 9.83 -0.69 -12.04
N ASN A 163 9.72 -1.18 -10.82
CA ASN A 163 10.81 -1.20 -9.85
C ASN A 163 11.91 -2.24 -10.15
N ASP A 164 11.70 -3.12 -11.12
CA ASP A 164 12.72 -4.10 -11.54
C ASP A 164 13.79 -3.44 -12.42
N VAL A 165 13.45 -2.32 -13.08
CA VAL A 165 14.31 -1.59 -14.01
C VAL A 165 14.69 -0.18 -13.52
N LEU A 166 14.05 0.32 -12.47
CA LEU A 166 14.38 1.57 -11.78
C LEU A 166 15.37 1.28 -10.65
#